data_71b667a86e0c9c735d7e070ce90ab982
#
_entry.id   71b667a86e0c9c735d7e070ce90ab982
#
_cell.length_a   1.000
_cell.length_b   1.000
_cell.length_c   1.000
_cell.angle_alpha   90.00
_cell.angle_beta   90.00
_cell.angle_gamma   90.00
#
_symmetry.space_group_name_H-M   'P 1'
#
loop_
_entity.id
_entity.type
_entity.pdbx_description
1 polymer ?
#
loop_
_entity_poly.entity_id
_entity_poly.type
_entity_poly.pdbx_seq_one_letter_code
_entity_poly.pdbx_strand_id
1 'polypeptide(L)'
;MVDLRRPVDTRDRVLQAAQALFAEFGYRGTSLRDIARRIGVKAPSLLHHFPSKQQLYLAVLDQMFESLDDAANAIVWRHEGRQERMRQAVGHTVDFIASHPDFVRIMWKEMADESGVGRQVLKRRLPPLFSTAVTFIFHGQRDGEFRTDIDPLHFMWGLNAITIGYFTIASMIRRLWDVNLLEPAMVERRKRELTDMVERTLFIVDGAARLENESTKTRRRKSRL
;
A
#
# COMPACT_ATOMS: atom_id res chain seq x y z
N MET A 1 0.15 -29.67 23.61
CA MET A 1 -1.08 -28.83 23.74
C MET A 1 -0.60 -27.50 24.29
N VAL A 2 -0.23 -26.58 23.41
CA VAL A 2 0.32 -25.25 23.78
C VAL A 2 -0.86 -24.30 23.84
N ASP A 3 -1.12 -23.75 25.02
CA ASP A 3 -2.19 -22.76 25.27
C ASP A 3 -1.77 -21.40 24.67
N LEU A 4 -2.31 -21.07 23.48
CA LEU A 4 -2.00 -19.89 22.70
C LEU A 4 -2.90 -18.68 23.03
N ARG A 5 -3.43 -18.59 24.23
CA ARG A 5 -4.14 -17.39 24.69
C ARG A 5 -3.27 -16.57 25.64
N ARG A 6 -2.23 -15.90 25.10
CA ARG A 6 -1.75 -14.68 25.79
C ARG A 6 -2.94 -13.72 25.86
N PRO A 7 -3.32 -13.22 27.05
CA PRO A 7 -4.29 -12.15 27.15
C PRO A 7 -3.78 -10.99 26.27
N VAL A 8 -4.59 -10.58 25.29
CA VAL A 8 -4.28 -9.42 24.44
C VAL A 8 -4.01 -8.25 25.37
N ASP A 9 -2.82 -7.69 25.30
CA ASP A 9 -2.39 -6.60 26.16
C ASP A 9 -3.41 -5.45 26.09
N THR A 10 -3.69 -4.81 27.21
CA THR A 10 -4.62 -3.68 27.27
C THR A 10 -4.19 -2.59 26.29
N ARG A 11 -2.89 -2.40 26.09
CA ARG A 11 -2.32 -1.48 25.09
C ARG A 11 -2.76 -1.83 23.67
N ASP A 12 -2.72 -3.11 23.29
CA ASP A 12 -3.12 -3.57 21.95
C ASP A 12 -4.62 -3.40 21.73
N ARG A 13 -5.44 -3.69 22.75
CA ARG A 13 -6.89 -3.45 22.71
C ARG A 13 -7.21 -1.96 22.50
N VAL A 14 -6.46 -1.07 23.16
CA VAL A 14 -6.59 0.38 22.97
C VAL A 14 -6.24 0.77 21.54
N LEU A 15 -5.14 0.27 21.00
CA LEU A 15 -4.70 0.58 19.62
C LEU A 15 -5.72 0.11 18.58
N GLN A 16 -6.23 -1.11 18.70
CA GLN A 16 -7.25 -1.65 17.79
C GLN A 16 -8.57 -0.84 17.83
N ALA A 17 -9.06 -0.51 19.04
CA ALA A 17 -10.26 0.31 19.16
C ALA A 17 -10.07 1.73 18.65
N ALA A 18 -8.90 2.31 18.90
CA ALA A 18 -8.53 3.63 18.41
C ALA A 18 -8.43 3.65 16.88
N GLN A 19 -7.79 2.65 16.27
CA GLN A 19 -7.70 2.51 14.83
C GLN A 19 -9.09 2.50 14.17
N ALA A 20 -10.01 1.66 14.65
CA ALA A 20 -11.36 1.58 14.13
C ALA A 20 -12.11 2.93 14.22
N LEU A 21 -12.04 3.61 15.39
CA LEU A 21 -12.70 4.90 15.58
C LEU A 21 -12.05 6.03 14.77
N PHE A 22 -10.73 6.06 14.65
CA PHE A 22 -10.05 7.02 13.79
C PHE A 22 -10.35 6.78 12.31
N ALA A 23 -10.45 5.54 11.87
CA ALA A 23 -10.85 5.20 10.51
C ALA A 23 -12.28 5.67 10.21
N GLU A 24 -13.20 5.54 11.16
CA GLU A 24 -14.61 5.92 10.99
C GLU A 24 -14.81 7.43 11.10
N PHE A 25 -14.38 8.04 12.22
CA PHE A 25 -14.70 9.43 12.57
C PHE A 25 -13.55 10.43 12.33
N GLY A 26 -12.37 9.95 11.97
CA GLY A 26 -11.14 10.75 11.83
C GLY A 26 -10.54 11.17 13.19
N TYR A 27 -9.38 11.83 13.12
CA TYR A 27 -8.72 12.32 14.34
C TYR A 27 -9.61 13.27 15.13
N ARG A 28 -10.22 14.27 14.48
CA ARG A 28 -11.02 15.31 15.16
C ARG A 28 -12.30 14.75 15.76
N GLY A 29 -12.99 13.85 15.06
CA GLY A 29 -14.27 13.25 15.46
C GLY A 29 -14.18 12.18 16.55
N THR A 30 -12.96 11.75 16.96
CA THR A 30 -12.76 10.71 17.96
C THR A 30 -12.28 11.32 19.28
N SER A 31 -12.81 10.86 20.42
CA SER A 31 -12.31 11.24 21.74
C SER A 31 -11.71 10.05 22.50
N LEU A 32 -10.81 10.31 23.44
CA LEU A 32 -10.27 9.25 24.34
C LEU A 32 -11.36 8.58 25.18
N ARG A 33 -12.47 9.29 25.48
CA ARG A 33 -13.63 8.74 26.19
C ARG A 33 -14.37 7.72 25.32
N ASP A 34 -14.52 7.96 24.04
CA ASP A 34 -15.18 7.02 23.12
C ASP A 34 -14.36 5.74 22.97
N ILE A 35 -13.03 5.88 22.86
CA ILE A 35 -12.11 4.74 22.81
C ILE A 35 -12.19 3.92 24.12
N ALA A 36 -12.12 4.57 25.27
CA ALA A 36 -12.21 3.93 26.59
C ALA A 36 -13.55 3.18 26.73
N ARG A 37 -14.68 3.83 26.33
CA ARG A 37 -16.01 3.22 26.32
C ARG A 37 -16.08 1.98 25.45
N ARG A 38 -15.45 2.03 24.27
CA ARG A 38 -15.46 0.91 23.30
C ARG A 38 -14.82 -0.36 23.85
N ILE A 39 -13.79 -0.23 24.68
CA ILE A 39 -13.06 -1.38 25.26
C ILE A 39 -13.46 -1.68 26.71
N GLY A 40 -14.42 -0.93 27.29
CA GLY A 40 -14.93 -1.16 28.64
C GLY A 40 -13.96 -0.76 29.76
N VAL A 41 -13.08 0.26 29.52
CA VAL A 41 -12.16 0.77 30.56
C VAL A 41 -12.48 2.23 30.93
N LYS A 42 -11.93 2.70 32.04
CA LYS A 42 -12.04 4.10 32.43
C LYS A 42 -11.00 4.94 31.66
N ALA A 43 -11.32 6.18 31.28
CA ALA A 43 -10.42 7.06 30.55
C ALA A 43 -9.04 7.27 31.23
N PRO A 44 -8.89 7.35 32.57
CA PRO A 44 -7.59 7.39 33.22
C PRO A 44 -6.69 6.18 32.94
N SER A 45 -7.26 4.97 32.82
CA SER A 45 -6.48 3.77 32.49
C SER A 45 -5.90 3.86 31.07
N LEU A 46 -6.62 4.47 30.12
CA LEU A 46 -6.14 4.71 28.78
C LEU A 46 -5.00 5.74 28.77
N LEU A 47 -5.12 6.81 29.55
CA LEU A 47 -4.11 7.85 29.68
C LEU A 47 -2.79 7.33 30.28
N HIS A 48 -2.83 6.26 31.06
CA HIS A 48 -1.64 5.58 31.57
C HIS A 48 -0.80 4.97 30.43
N HIS A 49 -1.43 4.43 29.39
CA HIS A 49 -0.75 3.88 28.24
C HIS A 49 -0.43 4.93 27.16
N PHE A 50 -1.32 5.89 26.98
CA PHE A 50 -1.20 6.95 25.97
C PHE A 50 -1.55 8.31 26.59
N PRO A 51 -0.56 9.12 26.96
CA PRO A 51 -0.76 10.39 27.67
C PRO A 51 -1.64 11.41 26.95
N SER A 52 -1.83 11.28 25.64
CA SER A 52 -2.70 12.16 24.85
C SER A 52 -3.32 11.44 23.65
N LYS A 53 -4.41 12.01 23.13
CA LYS A 53 -5.03 11.54 21.88
C LYS A 53 -4.05 11.59 20.71
N GLN A 54 -3.20 12.61 20.67
CA GLN A 54 -2.19 12.74 19.62
C GLN A 54 -1.18 11.58 19.67
N GLN A 55 -0.65 11.26 20.85
CA GLN A 55 0.30 10.14 20.98
C GLN A 55 -0.34 8.80 20.63
N LEU A 56 -1.60 8.58 21.03
CA LEU A 56 -2.34 7.39 20.62
C LEU A 56 -2.52 7.32 19.11
N TYR A 57 -2.87 8.45 18.48
CA TYR A 57 -3.04 8.50 17.02
C TYR A 57 -1.75 8.20 16.26
N LEU A 58 -0.64 8.81 16.69
CA LEU A 58 0.67 8.56 16.11
C LEU A 58 1.11 7.09 16.29
N ALA A 59 0.82 6.50 17.45
CA ALA A 59 1.11 5.07 17.70
C ALA A 59 0.26 4.14 16.80
N VAL A 60 -1.00 4.49 16.53
CA VAL A 60 -1.84 3.76 15.56
C VAL A 60 -1.24 3.82 14.17
N LEU A 61 -0.84 5.02 13.71
CA LEU A 61 -0.20 5.17 12.41
C LEU A 61 1.11 4.40 12.32
N ASP A 62 1.97 4.48 13.33
CA ASP A 62 3.24 3.75 13.35
C ASP A 62 3.02 2.24 13.27
N GLN A 63 2.09 1.68 14.04
CA GLN A 63 1.76 0.25 13.99
C GLN A 63 1.25 -0.19 12.61
N MET A 64 0.44 0.64 11.95
CA MET A 64 -0.07 0.34 10.61
C MET A 64 1.07 0.31 9.58
N PHE A 65 2.03 1.25 9.68
CA PHE A 65 3.19 1.25 8.81
C PHE A 65 4.17 0.11 9.11
N GLU A 66 4.35 -0.31 10.36
CA GLU A 66 5.15 -1.48 10.71
C GLU A 66 4.62 -2.75 10.03
N SER A 67 3.29 -2.94 10.04
CA SER A 67 2.66 -4.07 9.34
C SER A 67 2.87 -4.02 7.82
N LEU A 68 2.93 -2.83 7.22
CA LEU A 68 3.22 -2.65 5.80
C LEU A 68 4.70 -2.89 5.50
N ASP A 69 5.61 -2.40 6.34
CA ASP A 69 7.05 -2.60 6.21
C ASP A 69 7.43 -4.09 6.31
N ASP A 70 6.82 -4.84 7.24
CA ASP A 70 7.02 -6.28 7.39
C ASP A 70 6.62 -7.04 6.12
N ALA A 71 5.45 -6.68 5.54
CA ALA A 71 4.98 -7.25 4.29
C ALA A 71 5.93 -6.93 3.12
N ALA A 72 6.44 -5.71 3.03
CA ALA A 72 7.37 -5.28 1.99
C ALA A 72 8.74 -5.95 2.13
N ASN A 73 9.29 -6.02 3.35
CA ASN A 73 10.59 -6.61 3.61
C ASN A 73 10.65 -8.12 3.32
N ALA A 74 9.55 -8.84 3.53
CA ALA A 74 9.46 -10.27 3.22
C ALA A 74 9.74 -10.60 1.74
N ILE A 75 9.66 -9.62 0.85
CA ILE A 75 9.78 -9.80 -0.61
C ILE A 75 11.17 -9.42 -1.13
N VAL A 76 11.82 -8.41 -0.53
CA VAL A 76 13.08 -7.83 -1.03
C VAL A 76 14.24 -8.82 -1.03
N TRP A 77 14.24 -9.79 -0.11
CA TRP A 77 15.36 -10.71 0.15
C TRP A 77 15.21 -12.10 -0.48
N ARG A 78 14.29 -12.30 -1.44
CA ARG A 78 14.14 -13.59 -2.11
C ARG A 78 15.10 -13.73 -3.28
N HIS A 79 15.61 -14.96 -3.49
CA HIS A 79 16.54 -15.32 -4.59
C HIS A 79 15.85 -15.48 -5.97
N GLU A 80 14.63 -15.00 -6.11
CA GLU A 80 13.84 -15.12 -7.33
C GLU A 80 14.18 -14.00 -8.33
N GLY A 81 13.87 -14.25 -9.61
CA GLY A 81 14.06 -13.26 -10.67
C GLY A 81 13.25 -11.97 -10.40
N ARG A 82 13.70 -10.86 -11.00
CA ARG A 82 13.10 -9.54 -10.76
C ARG A 82 11.60 -9.47 -11.09
N GLN A 83 11.19 -10.17 -12.14
CA GLN A 83 9.78 -10.24 -12.54
C GLN A 83 8.91 -10.89 -11.45
N GLU A 84 9.35 -12.01 -10.89
CA GLU A 84 8.62 -12.72 -9.85
C GLU A 84 8.58 -11.91 -8.54
N ARG A 85 9.67 -11.27 -8.15
CA ARG A 85 9.70 -10.36 -6.99
C ARG A 85 8.72 -9.19 -7.17
N MET A 86 8.62 -8.64 -8.38
CA MET A 86 7.68 -7.58 -8.69
C MET A 86 6.23 -8.09 -8.57
N ARG A 87 5.91 -9.28 -9.11
CA ARG A 87 4.58 -9.90 -8.97
C ARG A 87 4.19 -10.07 -7.51
N GLN A 88 5.10 -10.59 -6.72
CA GLN A 88 4.90 -10.78 -5.29
C GLN A 88 4.69 -9.43 -4.58
N ALA A 89 5.49 -8.41 -4.89
CA ALA A 89 5.35 -7.08 -4.30
C ALA A 89 3.97 -6.46 -4.61
N VAL A 90 3.51 -6.53 -5.86
CA VAL A 90 2.16 -6.06 -6.25
C VAL A 90 1.09 -6.88 -5.53
N GLY A 91 1.19 -8.21 -5.54
CA GLY A 91 0.24 -9.10 -4.89
C GLY A 91 0.11 -8.82 -3.39
N HIS A 92 1.23 -8.77 -2.68
CA HIS A 92 1.24 -8.47 -1.24
C HIS A 92 0.70 -7.08 -0.90
N THR A 93 1.02 -6.07 -1.72
CA THR A 93 0.47 -4.72 -1.53
C THR A 93 -1.05 -4.72 -1.64
N VAL A 94 -1.59 -5.40 -2.65
CA VAL A 94 -3.05 -5.52 -2.82
C VAL A 94 -3.68 -6.28 -1.65
N ASP A 95 -3.10 -7.41 -1.23
CA ASP A 95 -3.59 -8.19 -0.10
C ASP A 95 -3.56 -7.38 1.20
N PHE A 96 -2.47 -6.66 1.45
CA PHE A 96 -2.36 -5.79 2.61
C PHE A 96 -3.47 -4.72 2.63
N ILE A 97 -3.64 -4.00 1.53
CA ILE A 97 -4.64 -2.92 1.42
C ILE A 97 -6.06 -3.49 1.55
N ALA A 98 -6.35 -4.62 0.91
CA ALA A 98 -7.65 -5.28 0.98
C ALA A 98 -8.00 -5.77 2.40
N SER A 99 -7.00 -6.28 3.13
CA SER A 99 -7.17 -6.78 4.50
C SER A 99 -7.14 -5.68 5.58
N HIS A 100 -6.70 -4.45 5.21
CA HIS A 100 -6.60 -3.31 6.14
C HIS A 100 -7.43 -2.10 5.68
N PRO A 101 -8.76 -2.21 5.57
CA PRO A 101 -9.62 -1.10 5.08
C PRO A 101 -9.51 0.14 5.97
N ASP A 102 -9.22 0.00 7.26
CA ASP A 102 -9.01 1.13 8.16
C ASP A 102 -7.73 1.91 7.82
N PHE A 103 -6.68 1.23 7.36
CA PHE A 103 -5.48 1.89 6.84
C PHE A 103 -5.84 2.81 5.67
N VAL A 104 -6.57 2.32 4.69
CA VAL A 104 -6.99 3.09 3.52
C VAL A 104 -7.80 4.33 3.93
N ARG A 105 -8.75 4.16 4.86
CA ARG A 105 -9.60 5.26 5.34
C ARG A 105 -8.80 6.32 6.08
N ILE A 106 -7.88 5.92 6.95
CA ILE A 106 -7.03 6.85 7.69
C ILE A 106 -6.08 7.56 6.74
N MET A 107 -5.42 6.85 5.83
CA MET A 107 -4.51 7.46 4.84
C MET A 107 -5.22 8.48 3.96
N TRP A 108 -6.43 8.17 3.49
CA TRP A 108 -7.23 9.10 2.72
C TRP A 108 -7.55 10.39 3.50
N LYS A 109 -7.93 10.25 4.77
CA LYS A 109 -8.21 11.40 5.65
C LYS A 109 -6.96 12.24 5.91
N GLU A 110 -5.81 11.60 6.14
CA GLU A 110 -4.54 12.30 6.36
C GLU A 110 -4.06 13.06 5.10
N MET A 111 -4.27 12.49 3.91
CA MET A 111 -3.95 13.20 2.65
C MET A 111 -4.84 14.41 2.42
N ALA A 112 -6.08 14.38 2.88
CA ALA A 112 -7.04 15.48 2.76
C ALA A 112 -6.93 16.54 3.87
N ASP A 113 -6.30 16.21 5.02
CA ASP A 113 -6.14 17.13 6.16
C ASP A 113 -4.79 17.85 6.12
N GLU A 114 -4.78 19.10 5.63
CA GLU A 114 -3.56 19.92 5.56
C GLU A 114 -2.96 20.25 6.92
N SER A 115 -3.76 20.23 8.00
CA SER A 115 -3.31 20.46 9.38
C SER A 115 -2.75 19.21 10.05
N GLY A 116 -2.65 18.10 9.32
CA GLY A 116 -2.54 16.72 9.77
C GLY A 116 -1.59 16.44 10.90
N VAL A 117 -2.14 15.96 12.00
CA VAL A 117 -1.38 15.44 13.16
C VAL A 117 -0.49 14.28 12.74
N GLY A 118 -0.94 13.48 11.77
CA GLY A 118 -0.20 12.34 11.23
C GLY A 118 0.94 12.71 10.27
N ARG A 119 1.00 13.95 9.77
CA ARG A 119 2.00 14.38 8.77
C ARG A 119 3.45 14.03 9.16
N GLN A 120 3.80 14.11 10.42
CA GLN A 120 5.16 13.75 10.89
C GLN A 120 5.46 12.25 10.71
N VAL A 121 4.47 11.36 10.92
CA VAL A 121 4.61 9.93 10.67
C VAL A 121 4.71 9.68 9.18
N LEU A 122 3.85 10.30 8.37
CA LEU A 122 3.88 10.17 6.91
C LEU A 122 5.23 10.61 6.33
N LYS A 123 5.76 11.77 6.78
CA LYS A 123 7.08 12.27 6.35
C LYS A 123 8.23 11.32 6.72
N ARG A 124 8.10 10.57 7.80
CA ARG A 124 9.12 9.61 8.22
C ARG A 124 8.99 8.26 7.52
N ARG A 125 7.75 7.78 7.30
CA ARG A 125 7.46 6.41 6.83
C ARG A 125 7.35 6.28 5.31
N LEU A 126 6.70 7.25 4.65
CA LEU A 126 6.46 7.14 3.20
C LEU A 126 7.74 7.22 2.36
N PRO A 127 8.69 8.17 2.58
CA PRO A 127 9.86 8.26 1.72
C PRO A 127 10.72 6.99 1.68
N PRO A 128 11.05 6.32 2.80
CA PRO A 128 11.79 5.05 2.76
C PRO A 128 11.07 3.96 1.98
N LEU A 129 9.75 3.82 2.18
CA LEU A 129 8.92 2.83 1.48
C LEU A 129 8.96 3.04 -0.04
N PHE A 130 8.77 4.28 -0.51
CA PHE A 130 8.87 4.62 -1.94
C PHE A 130 10.29 4.47 -2.46
N SER A 131 11.31 4.85 -1.70
CA SER A 131 12.72 4.75 -2.08
C SER A 131 13.12 3.32 -2.42
N THR A 132 12.68 2.33 -1.64
CA THR A 132 12.97 0.91 -1.91
C THR A 132 12.42 0.48 -3.28
N ALA A 133 11.17 0.81 -3.57
CA ALA A 133 10.53 0.45 -4.84
C ALA A 133 11.15 1.22 -6.03
N VAL A 134 11.43 2.51 -5.87
CA VAL A 134 12.11 3.34 -6.89
C VAL A 134 13.50 2.78 -7.20
N THR A 135 14.27 2.41 -6.18
CA THR A 135 15.59 1.81 -6.33
C THR A 135 15.52 0.46 -7.07
N PHE A 136 14.51 -0.35 -6.78
CA PHE A 136 14.29 -1.61 -7.49
C PHE A 136 14.04 -1.38 -8.99
N ILE A 137 13.22 -0.40 -9.35
CA ILE A 137 12.96 -0.05 -10.76
C ILE A 137 14.23 0.50 -11.41
N PHE A 138 14.93 1.41 -10.75
CA PHE A 138 16.19 1.99 -11.26
C PHE A 138 17.23 0.91 -11.57
N HIS A 139 17.42 -0.07 -10.68
CA HIS A 139 18.32 -1.19 -10.93
C HIS A 139 17.84 -2.04 -12.12
N GLY A 140 16.54 -2.27 -12.28
CA GLY A 140 16.00 -2.99 -13.44
C GLY A 140 16.26 -2.25 -14.77
N GLN A 141 16.17 -0.93 -14.77
CA GLN A 141 16.50 -0.10 -15.92
C GLN A 141 17.99 -0.16 -16.26
N ARG A 142 18.86 -0.02 -15.24
CA ARG A 142 20.31 -0.10 -15.40
C ARG A 142 20.76 -1.47 -15.95
N ASP A 143 20.11 -2.54 -15.49
CA ASP A 143 20.44 -3.92 -15.88
C ASP A 143 19.80 -4.33 -17.22
N GLY A 144 19.03 -3.42 -17.86
CA GLY A 144 18.39 -3.64 -19.16
C GLY A 144 17.13 -4.52 -19.14
N GLU A 145 16.57 -4.78 -17.97
CA GLU A 145 15.33 -5.57 -17.82
C GLU A 145 14.08 -4.69 -17.91
N PHE A 146 14.18 -3.42 -17.48
CA PHE A 146 13.09 -2.48 -17.47
C PHE A 146 13.30 -1.36 -18.51
N ARG A 147 12.19 -0.83 -18.97
CA ARG A 147 12.14 0.32 -19.90
C ARG A 147 12.74 1.55 -19.22
N THR A 148 13.61 2.25 -19.95
CA THR A 148 14.32 3.45 -19.46
C THR A 148 13.57 4.77 -19.71
N ASP A 149 12.50 4.74 -20.52
CA ASP A 149 11.63 5.89 -20.78
C ASP A 149 10.56 6.10 -19.68
N ILE A 150 10.52 5.24 -18.67
CA ILE A 150 9.63 5.35 -17.50
C ILE A 150 10.38 6.04 -16.36
N ASP A 151 9.84 7.14 -15.84
CA ASP A 151 10.32 7.73 -14.60
C ASP A 151 9.86 6.88 -13.39
N PRO A 152 10.80 6.30 -12.59
CA PRO A 152 10.46 5.39 -11.52
C PRO A 152 9.60 6.03 -10.42
N LEU A 153 9.82 7.30 -10.10
CA LEU A 153 9.11 7.99 -9.03
C LEU A 153 7.67 8.31 -9.45
N HIS A 154 7.48 8.87 -10.65
CA HIS A 154 6.15 9.13 -11.21
C HIS A 154 5.36 7.84 -11.41
N PHE A 155 6.01 6.77 -11.86
CA PHE A 155 5.37 5.46 -11.98
C PHE A 155 4.87 4.97 -10.62
N MET A 156 5.69 5.03 -9.57
CA MET A 156 5.31 4.62 -8.23
C MET A 156 4.17 5.45 -7.64
N TRP A 157 4.17 6.77 -7.86
CA TRP A 157 3.05 7.63 -7.43
C TRP A 157 1.74 7.25 -8.15
N GLY A 158 1.80 7.04 -9.46
CA GLY A 158 0.64 6.59 -10.25
C GLY A 158 0.12 5.23 -9.79
N LEU A 159 1.00 4.24 -9.62
CA LEU A 159 0.64 2.90 -9.15
C LEU A 159 -0.01 2.94 -7.76
N ASN A 160 0.55 3.73 -6.85
CA ASN A 160 -0.01 3.91 -5.51
C ASN A 160 -1.40 4.56 -5.56
N ALA A 161 -1.56 5.62 -6.36
CA ALA A 161 -2.83 6.33 -6.50
C ALA A 161 -3.95 5.42 -7.02
N ILE A 162 -3.71 4.62 -8.07
CA ILE A 162 -4.71 3.69 -8.62
C ILE A 162 -4.98 2.50 -7.70
N THR A 163 -4.02 2.11 -6.87
CA THR A 163 -4.19 1.01 -5.92
C THR A 163 -5.01 1.45 -4.72
N ILE A 164 -4.60 2.51 -4.03
CA ILE A 164 -5.34 3.06 -2.88
C ILE A 164 -6.71 3.58 -3.32
N GLY A 165 -6.78 4.29 -4.46
CA GLY A 165 -8.03 4.82 -5.00
C GLY A 165 -9.10 3.74 -5.23
N TYR A 166 -8.72 2.59 -5.78
CA TYR A 166 -9.61 1.45 -5.99
C TYR A 166 -10.29 1.00 -4.68
N PHE A 167 -9.52 0.83 -3.61
CA PHE A 167 -10.06 0.40 -2.33
C PHE A 167 -10.75 1.53 -1.55
N THR A 168 -10.37 2.79 -1.79
CA THR A 168 -11.06 3.95 -1.20
C THR A 168 -12.51 4.03 -1.67
N ILE A 169 -12.76 3.78 -2.96
CA ILE A 169 -14.12 3.85 -3.52
C ILE A 169 -14.95 2.57 -3.28
N ALA A 170 -14.38 1.52 -2.70
CA ALA A 170 -15.05 0.23 -2.53
C ALA A 170 -16.42 0.31 -1.84
N SER A 171 -16.52 1.14 -0.79
CA SER A 171 -17.80 1.33 -0.07
C SER A 171 -18.85 2.07 -0.92
N MET A 172 -18.42 2.97 -1.79
CA MET A 172 -19.30 3.67 -2.74
C MET A 172 -19.78 2.71 -3.83
N ILE A 173 -18.88 1.95 -4.43
CA ILE A 173 -19.20 0.93 -5.44
C ILE A 173 -20.21 -0.07 -4.90
N ARG A 174 -20.01 -0.58 -3.68
CA ARG A 174 -20.94 -1.50 -3.04
C ARG A 174 -22.36 -0.91 -2.91
N ARG A 175 -22.46 0.36 -2.54
CA ARG A 175 -23.77 1.04 -2.36
C ARG A 175 -24.49 1.34 -3.68
N LEU A 176 -23.74 1.64 -4.74
CA LEU A 176 -24.32 2.08 -6.02
C LEU A 176 -24.58 0.90 -6.98
N TRP A 177 -23.74 -0.12 -6.96
CA TRP A 177 -23.79 -1.24 -7.92
C TRP A 177 -23.94 -2.61 -7.27
N ASP A 178 -24.06 -2.69 -5.94
CA ASP A 178 -24.12 -3.95 -5.17
C ASP A 178 -22.91 -4.88 -5.44
N VAL A 179 -21.76 -4.30 -5.78
CA VAL A 179 -20.50 -5.01 -6.02
C VAL A 179 -19.57 -4.83 -4.83
N ASN A 180 -19.11 -5.92 -4.25
CA ASN A 180 -18.16 -5.90 -3.15
C ASN A 180 -16.71 -6.08 -3.67
N LEU A 181 -15.96 -4.99 -3.81
CA LEU A 181 -14.57 -5.01 -4.26
C LEU A 181 -13.60 -5.69 -3.28
N LEU A 182 -14.05 -5.98 -2.05
CA LEU A 182 -13.27 -6.67 -1.02
C LEU A 182 -13.55 -8.18 -0.97
N GLU A 183 -14.40 -8.70 -1.84
CA GLU A 183 -14.58 -10.14 -1.99
C GLU A 183 -13.29 -10.80 -2.50
N PRO A 184 -12.94 -12.00 -2.01
CA PRO A 184 -11.70 -12.68 -2.41
C PRO A 184 -11.52 -12.77 -3.93
N ALA A 185 -12.58 -13.07 -4.68
CA ALA A 185 -12.53 -13.16 -6.14
C ALA A 185 -12.21 -11.81 -6.81
N MET A 186 -12.72 -10.69 -6.26
CA MET A 186 -12.45 -9.34 -6.76
C MET A 186 -11.04 -8.88 -6.40
N VAL A 187 -10.55 -9.21 -5.21
CA VAL A 187 -9.17 -8.94 -4.78
C VAL A 187 -8.19 -9.70 -5.69
N GLU A 188 -8.42 -10.99 -5.94
CA GLU A 188 -7.58 -11.79 -6.83
C GLU A 188 -7.63 -11.28 -8.29
N ARG A 189 -8.79 -10.84 -8.76
CA ARG A 189 -8.91 -10.18 -10.05
C ARG A 189 -8.07 -8.90 -10.09
N ARG A 190 -8.17 -8.06 -9.07
CA ARG A 190 -7.40 -6.81 -8.98
C ARG A 190 -5.89 -7.06 -8.95
N LYS A 191 -5.43 -8.08 -8.24
CA LYS A 191 -4.02 -8.50 -8.22
C LYS A 191 -3.52 -8.82 -9.63
N ARG A 192 -4.26 -9.65 -10.37
CA ARG A 192 -3.90 -10.00 -11.75
C ARG A 192 -3.85 -8.77 -12.65
N GLU A 193 -4.90 -7.93 -12.63
CA GLU A 193 -4.98 -6.72 -13.46
C GLU A 193 -3.83 -5.75 -13.19
N LEU A 194 -3.49 -5.51 -11.92
CA LEU A 194 -2.36 -4.64 -11.55
C LEU A 194 -1.02 -5.26 -11.93
N THR A 195 -0.84 -6.55 -11.70
CA THR A 195 0.39 -7.26 -12.08
C THR A 195 0.63 -7.17 -13.58
N ASP A 196 -0.39 -7.50 -14.40
CA ASP A 196 -0.33 -7.41 -15.85
C ASP A 196 -0.01 -5.97 -16.32
N MET A 197 -0.64 -4.98 -15.69
CA MET A 197 -0.40 -3.57 -16.02
C MET A 197 1.05 -3.17 -15.71
N VAL A 198 1.56 -3.52 -14.53
CA VAL A 198 2.94 -3.22 -14.12
C VAL A 198 3.94 -3.92 -15.02
N GLU A 199 3.72 -5.20 -15.34
CA GLU A 199 4.57 -5.95 -16.25
C GLU A 199 4.65 -5.31 -17.63
N ARG A 200 3.52 -5.05 -18.25
CA ARG A 200 3.45 -4.43 -19.58
C ARG A 200 4.04 -3.03 -19.61
N THR A 201 4.03 -2.32 -18.49
CA THR A 201 4.57 -0.96 -18.41
C THR A 201 6.07 -0.97 -18.19
N LEU A 202 6.58 -1.79 -17.26
CA LEU A 202 7.98 -1.76 -16.85
C LEU A 202 8.90 -2.63 -17.70
N PHE A 203 8.47 -3.86 -18.04
CA PHE A 203 9.36 -4.79 -18.72
C PHE A 203 9.48 -4.49 -20.21
N ILE A 204 10.69 -4.72 -20.74
CA ILE A 204 10.94 -4.67 -22.17
C ILE A 204 10.28 -5.91 -22.78
N VAL A 205 9.23 -5.72 -23.57
CA VAL A 205 8.62 -6.80 -24.32
C VAL A 205 9.44 -7.02 -25.60
N ASP A 206 10.04 -8.20 -25.73
CA ASP A 206 10.88 -8.58 -26.91
C ASP A 206 10.20 -8.35 -28.29
N GLY A 207 8.88 -8.17 -28.32
CA GLY A 207 8.13 -7.82 -29.52
C GLY A 207 8.46 -6.43 -30.10
N ALA A 208 8.81 -5.44 -29.26
CA ALA A 208 9.18 -4.09 -29.74
C ALA A 208 10.56 -4.10 -30.42
N ALA A 209 11.50 -4.88 -29.88
CA ALA A 209 12.82 -5.07 -30.52
C ALA A 209 12.73 -5.80 -31.87
N ARG A 210 11.74 -6.67 -32.06
CA ARG A 210 11.47 -7.31 -33.38
C ARG A 210 10.93 -6.31 -34.41
N LEU A 211 10.02 -5.44 -34.02
CA LEU A 211 9.43 -4.44 -34.92
C LEU A 211 10.44 -3.35 -35.33
N GLU A 212 11.31 -2.92 -34.42
CA GLU A 212 12.40 -2.00 -34.77
C GLU A 212 13.46 -2.66 -35.68
N ASN A 213 13.82 -3.91 -35.43
CA ASN A 213 14.73 -4.67 -36.31
C ASN A 213 14.13 -4.93 -37.69
N GLU A 214 12.84 -5.23 -37.80
CA GLU A 214 12.15 -5.40 -39.09
C GLU A 214 12.01 -4.07 -39.84
N SER A 215 11.69 -2.99 -39.16
CA SER A 215 11.63 -1.64 -39.77
C SER A 215 13.02 -1.16 -40.25
N THR A 216 14.07 -1.45 -39.50
CA THR A 216 15.46 -1.12 -39.86
C THR A 216 15.96 -2.00 -41.01
N LYS A 217 15.61 -3.30 -41.05
CA LYS A 217 15.90 -4.19 -42.17
C LYS A 217 15.19 -3.75 -43.46
N THR A 218 13.92 -3.35 -43.32
CA THR A 218 13.12 -2.88 -44.48
C THR A 218 13.63 -1.55 -45.01
N ARG A 219 14.08 -0.61 -44.18
CA ARG A 219 14.73 0.63 -44.60
C ARG A 219 16.07 0.39 -45.33
N ARG A 220 16.91 -0.53 -44.80
CA ARG A 220 18.20 -0.88 -45.46
C ARG A 220 17.99 -1.61 -46.79
N ARG A 221 16.89 -2.33 -46.98
CA ARG A 221 16.58 -3.01 -48.23
C ARG A 221 16.07 -2.03 -49.31
N LYS A 222 15.34 -0.98 -48.90
CA LYS A 222 14.88 0.10 -49.81
C LYS A 222 15.97 1.10 -50.20
N SER A 223 17.07 1.21 -49.46
CA SER A 223 18.20 2.08 -49.80
C SER A 223 19.25 1.40 -50.68
N ARG A 224 19.06 0.14 -51.08
CA ARG A 224 19.96 -0.65 -51.96
C ARG A 224 19.35 -1.01 -53.32
N LEU A 225 18.16 -0.48 -53.60
CA LEU A 225 17.51 -0.46 -54.92
C LEU A 225 17.48 0.96 -55.47
#